data_c4665edd84c4d5bdd77212c985c3bdae
#
_entry.id   c4665edd84c4d5bdd77212c985c3bdae
#
_cell.length_a   1.000
_cell.length_b   1.000
_cell.length_c   1.000
_cell.angle_alpha   90.00
_cell.angle_beta   90.00
_cell.angle_gamma   90.00
#
_symmetry.space_group_name_H-M   'P 1'
#
loop_
_entity.id
_entity.type
_entity.pdbx_description
1 polymer ?
#
loop_
_entity_poly.entity_id
_entity_poly.type
_entity_poly.pdbx_seq_one_letter_code
_entity_poly.pdbx_strand_id
1 'polypeptide(L)'
;QKLTPDWQRILIALFSFALLLIFNLAIMQIAVIILGGLAGWFLCRQQQLSADFRFPVNYGKQTAWILFSLFMLLLILSLFAGSQLNTTNMLAGFYQAGALVFGGGHVVLPLLEQQTVATGWLTTDQFLTGYGAAQAVPGPMFTLATYLGAEISTQLPAGWNALLATFAIFVPGFLLLLAMLPLWQQLAHLPNAGAVVAGINAAVVGLLAAALYDPIFTEGVNHWLDLLIALGGFLIIYVLNRSALWTVLFCVSASIVVALV
;
A
#
# COMPACT_ATOMS: atom_id res chain seq x y z
N GLN A 1 10.25 16.48 5.12
CA GLN A 1 11.47 17.03 5.77
C GLN A 1 12.00 16.20 6.94
N LYS A 2 11.14 15.53 7.72
CA LYS A 2 11.62 14.68 8.85
C LYS A 2 12.24 13.34 8.39
N LEU A 3 11.84 12.79 7.26
CA LEU A 3 12.30 11.49 6.76
C LEU A 3 13.50 11.60 5.81
N THR A 4 13.72 12.75 5.19
CA THR A 4 14.83 13.04 4.28
C THR A 4 15.51 14.36 4.64
N PRO A 5 16.12 14.50 5.85
CA PRO A 5 16.76 15.75 6.27
C PRO A 5 18.11 15.99 5.58
N ASP A 6 18.79 14.95 5.09
CA ASP A 6 20.12 14.99 4.52
C ASP A 6 20.10 14.76 3.00
N TRP A 7 21.09 15.31 2.30
CA TRP A 7 21.20 15.17 0.84
C TRP A 7 21.31 13.69 0.39
N GLN A 8 21.91 12.83 1.20
CA GLN A 8 22.02 11.39 0.92
C GLN A 8 20.65 10.71 0.85
N ARG A 9 19.75 11.02 1.77
CA ARG A 9 18.38 10.48 1.76
C ARG A 9 17.54 11.10 0.64
N ILE A 10 17.78 12.36 0.30
CA ILE A 10 17.14 12.99 -0.86
C ILE A 10 17.57 12.27 -2.14
N LEU A 11 18.86 11.92 -2.29
CA LEU A 11 19.32 11.15 -3.45
C LEU A 11 18.70 9.75 -3.52
N ILE A 12 18.59 9.05 -2.40
CA ILE A 12 17.90 7.74 -2.35
C ILE A 12 16.43 7.91 -2.78
N ALA A 13 15.74 8.93 -2.29
CA ALA A 13 14.34 9.20 -2.65
C ALA A 13 14.20 9.54 -4.14
N LEU A 14 15.04 10.40 -4.68
CA LEU A 14 15.03 10.77 -6.11
C LEU A 14 15.36 9.57 -7.01
N PHE A 15 16.34 8.76 -6.64
CA PHE A 15 16.68 7.55 -7.37
C PHE A 15 15.52 6.55 -7.37
N SER A 16 14.89 6.35 -6.21
CA SER A 16 13.70 5.49 -6.04
C SER A 16 12.53 5.99 -6.88
N PHE A 17 12.27 7.30 -6.86
CA PHE A 17 11.27 7.96 -7.69
C PHE A 17 11.51 7.72 -9.18
N ALA A 18 12.72 8.02 -9.67
CA ALA A 18 13.07 7.86 -11.08
C ALA A 18 12.96 6.40 -11.55
N LEU A 19 13.41 5.45 -10.72
CA LEU A 19 13.38 4.03 -11.05
C LEU A 19 11.95 3.49 -11.14
N LEU A 20 11.05 3.95 -10.28
CA LEU A 20 9.64 3.57 -10.31
C LEU A 20 8.87 4.21 -11.46
N LEU A 21 9.25 5.40 -11.91
CA LEU A 21 8.66 6.00 -13.12
C LEU A 21 9.07 5.28 -14.41
N ILE A 22 10.32 4.74 -14.45
CA ILE A 22 10.81 4.01 -15.62
C ILE A 22 10.21 2.60 -15.67
N PHE A 23 10.13 1.93 -14.51
CA PHE A 23 9.69 0.55 -14.40
C PHE A 23 8.44 0.47 -13.53
N ASN A 24 7.27 0.67 -14.11
CA ASN A 24 5.98 0.61 -13.42
C ASN A 24 5.55 -0.85 -13.17
N LEU A 25 6.35 -1.60 -12.39
CA LEU A 25 6.10 -2.99 -12.02
C LEU A 25 6.01 -3.11 -10.49
N ALA A 26 5.01 -3.87 -9.99
CA ALA A 26 4.85 -4.09 -8.55
C ALA A 26 6.11 -4.68 -7.89
N ILE A 27 6.84 -5.57 -8.58
CA ILE A 27 8.09 -6.14 -8.07
C ILE A 27 9.20 -5.09 -7.88
N MET A 28 9.16 -4.01 -8.67
CA MET A 28 10.14 -2.94 -8.60
C MET A 28 10.03 -2.13 -7.30
N GLN A 29 8.84 -2.06 -6.72
CA GLN A 29 8.61 -1.42 -5.42
C GLN A 29 9.36 -2.16 -4.31
N ILE A 30 9.32 -3.49 -4.32
CA ILE A 30 10.10 -4.32 -3.38
C ILE A 30 11.59 -4.12 -3.61
N ALA A 31 12.02 -4.14 -4.87
CA ALA A 31 13.42 -3.93 -5.22
C ALA A 31 13.94 -2.56 -4.74
N VAL A 32 13.15 -1.50 -4.93
CA VAL A 32 13.50 -0.14 -4.49
C VAL A 32 13.61 -0.05 -2.96
N ILE A 33 12.74 -0.72 -2.20
CA ILE A 33 12.81 -0.76 -0.74
C ILE A 33 14.09 -1.47 -0.29
N ILE A 34 14.42 -2.61 -0.91
CA ILE A 34 15.65 -3.36 -0.61
C ILE A 34 16.88 -2.54 -0.97
N LEU A 35 16.93 -1.95 -2.16
CA LEU A 35 18.03 -1.08 -2.59
C LEU A 35 18.17 0.15 -1.70
N GLY A 36 17.04 0.75 -1.27
CA GLY A 36 17.04 1.84 -0.31
C GLY A 36 17.63 1.44 1.03
N GLY A 37 17.29 0.26 1.54
CA GLY A 37 17.88 -0.28 2.77
C GLY A 37 19.39 -0.52 2.64
N LEU A 38 19.84 -1.11 1.53
CA LEU A 38 21.26 -1.30 1.22
C LEU A 38 22.01 0.03 1.07
N ALA A 39 21.45 0.96 0.30
CA ALA A 39 22.02 2.29 0.15
C ALA A 39 22.11 3.02 1.51
N GLY A 40 21.08 2.90 2.34
CA GLY A 40 21.06 3.44 3.69
C GLY A 40 22.20 2.87 4.54
N TRP A 41 22.43 1.57 4.50
CA TRP A 41 23.54 0.92 5.22
C TRP A 41 24.89 1.55 4.88
N PHE A 42 25.15 1.86 3.62
CA PHE A 42 26.43 2.44 3.20
C PHE A 42 26.50 3.96 3.41
N LEU A 43 25.41 4.67 3.17
CA LEU A 43 25.38 6.13 3.11
C LEU A 43 24.93 6.80 4.41
N CYS A 44 24.07 6.15 5.21
CA CYS A 44 23.41 6.78 6.37
C CYS A 44 23.98 6.31 7.73
N ARG A 45 25.27 5.96 7.80
CA ARG A 45 25.92 5.32 8.96
C ARG A 45 25.84 6.03 10.31
N GLN A 46 25.45 7.30 10.36
CA GLN A 46 25.42 8.09 11.61
C GLN A 46 24.05 8.07 12.33
N GLN A 47 23.07 7.30 11.85
CA GLN A 47 21.72 7.31 12.43
C GLN A 47 21.55 6.16 13.43
N GLN A 48 21.33 6.54 14.67
CA GLN A 48 20.86 5.63 15.71
C GLN A 48 19.32 5.65 15.74
N LEU A 49 18.70 4.48 15.74
CA LEU A 49 17.28 4.36 16.08
C LEU A 49 17.14 4.72 17.57
N SER A 50 16.14 5.55 17.88
CA SER A 50 15.77 5.81 19.27
C SER A 50 15.29 4.48 19.87
N ALA A 51 16.13 3.82 20.63
CA ALA A 51 15.86 2.52 21.25
C ALA A 51 14.78 2.59 22.36
N ASP A 52 14.33 3.80 22.72
CA ASP A 52 13.38 4.04 23.81
C ASP A 52 11.93 3.64 23.51
N PHE A 53 11.60 3.28 22.27
CA PHE A 53 10.24 2.81 21.91
C PHE A 53 10.09 1.32 22.25
N ARG A 54 9.66 1.05 23.48
CA ARG A 54 9.22 -0.30 23.88
C ARG A 54 7.74 -0.45 23.57
N PHE A 55 7.42 -1.29 22.60
CA PHE A 55 6.05 -1.76 22.44
C PHE A 55 5.78 -2.81 23.53
N PRO A 56 4.85 -2.59 24.46
CA PRO A 56 4.49 -3.58 25.47
C PRO A 56 3.70 -4.72 24.81
N VAL A 57 4.41 -5.70 24.27
CA VAL A 57 3.79 -6.90 23.70
C VAL A 57 3.93 -8.04 24.71
N ASN A 58 2.82 -8.75 24.96
CA ASN A 58 2.75 -9.84 25.93
C ASN A 58 3.17 -11.20 25.36
N TYR A 59 3.81 -11.24 24.18
CA TYR A 59 4.25 -12.46 23.52
C TYR A 59 5.73 -12.39 23.13
N GLY A 60 6.38 -13.56 23.12
CA GLY A 60 7.82 -13.68 22.94
C GLY A 60 8.26 -13.86 21.47
N LYS A 61 9.57 -13.99 21.30
CA LYS A 61 10.24 -14.21 20.00
C LYS A 61 9.72 -15.43 19.25
N GLN A 62 9.37 -16.50 19.97
CA GLN A 62 8.85 -17.72 19.34
C GLN A 62 7.55 -17.46 18.59
N THR A 63 6.62 -16.72 19.20
CA THR A 63 5.37 -16.32 18.55
C THR A 63 5.65 -15.42 17.32
N ALA A 64 6.62 -14.50 17.41
CA ALA A 64 7.01 -13.67 16.28
C ALA A 64 7.50 -14.52 15.09
N TRP A 65 8.36 -15.49 15.34
CA TRP A 65 8.85 -16.39 14.29
C TRP A 65 7.75 -17.31 13.73
N ILE A 66 6.82 -17.75 14.56
CA ILE A 66 5.65 -18.52 14.10
C ILE A 66 4.78 -17.66 13.16
N LEU A 67 4.47 -16.41 13.55
CA LEU A 67 3.69 -15.50 12.72
C LEU A 67 4.39 -15.18 11.40
N PHE A 68 5.69 -14.93 11.43
CA PHE A 68 6.49 -14.70 10.22
C PHE A 68 6.54 -15.94 9.32
N SER A 69 6.73 -17.12 9.90
CA SER A 69 6.73 -18.39 9.15
C SER A 69 5.34 -18.66 8.55
N LEU A 70 4.27 -18.34 9.27
CA LEU A 70 2.90 -18.46 8.77
C LEU A 70 2.66 -17.51 7.60
N PHE A 71 3.11 -16.24 7.71
CA PHE A 71 3.05 -15.28 6.61
C PHE A 71 3.78 -15.83 5.36
N MET A 72 5.01 -16.31 5.52
CA MET A 72 5.79 -16.86 4.41
C MET A 72 5.16 -18.11 3.81
N LEU A 73 4.66 -19.02 4.66
CA LEU A 73 3.99 -20.24 4.21
C LEU A 73 2.76 -19.90 3.37
N LEU A 74 1.89 -19.02 3.87
CA LEU A 74 0.68 -18.61 3.16
C LEU A 74 1.02 -17.86 1.86
N LEU A 75 2.07 -17.04 1.85
CA LEU A 75 2.53 -16.37 0.64
C LEU A 75 3.02 -17.39 -0.39
N ILE A 76 3.86 -18.34 0.01
CA ILE A 76 4.36 -19.38 -0.89
C ILE A 76 3.18 -20.21 -1.42
N LEU A 77 2.26 -20.64 -0.56
CA LEU A 77 1.07 -21.39 -0.99
C LEU A 77 0.20 -20.58 -1.96
N SER A 78 0.06 -19.26 -1.75
CA SER A 78 -0.71 -18.40 -2.64
C SER A 78 -0.10 -18.28 -4.05
N LEU A 79 1.23 -18.40 -4.18
CA LEU A 79 1.91 -18.37 -5.48
C LEU A 79 1.66 -19.62 -6.32
N PHE A 80 1.27 -20.73 -5.68
CA PHE A 80 0.89 -21.99 -6.37
C PHE A 80 -0.61 -22.12 -6.59
N ALA A 81 -1.40 -21.10 -6.25
CA ALA A 81 -2.83 -21.10 -6.49
C ALA A 81 -3.12 -21.10 -8.01
N GLY A 82 -4.05 -21.94 -8.40
CA GLY A 82 -4.48 -22.04 -9.80
C GLY A 82 -5.47 -20.94 -10.19
N SER A 83 -5.72 -20.79 -11.49
CA SER A 83 -6.72 -19.87 -12.04
C SER A 83 -8.17 -20.37 -11.93
N GLN A 84 -8.38 -21.61 -11.49
CA GLN A 84 -9.72 -22.17 -11.36
C GLN A 84 -10.51 -21.41 -10.28
N LEU A 85 -11.77 -21.09 -10.60
CA LEU A 85 -12.67 -20.40 -9.69
C LEU A 85 -13.11 -21.32 -8.55
N ASN A 86 -12.51 -21.13 -7.39
CA ASN A 86 -12.91 -21.76 -6.13
C ASN A 86 -12.53 -20.86 -4.95
N THR A 87 -13.10 -21.12 -3.79
CA THR A 87 -12.86 -20.34 -2.58
C THR A 87 -11.38 -20.29 -2.17
N THR A 88 -10.65 -21.40 -2.33
CA THR A 88 -9.23 -21.45 -1.94
C THR A 88 -8.37 -20.55 -2.83
N ASN A 89 -8.58 -20.60 -4.14
CA ASN A 89 -7.84 -19.76 -5.09
C ASN A 89 -8.23 -18.29 -4.94
N MET A 90 -9.50 -17.99 -4.66
CA MET A 90 -9.94 -16.64 -4.33
C MET A 90 -9.18 -16.11 -3.10
N LEU A 91 -9.15 -16.85 -1.98
CA LEU A 91 -8.41 -16.47 -0.79
C LEU A 91 -6.91 -16.27 -1.06
N ALA A 92 -6.32 -17.15 -1.84
CA ALA A 92 -4.91 -17.06 -2.23
C ALA A 92 -4.63 -15.79 -3.04
N GLY A 93 -5.47 -15.45 -4.01
CA GLY A 93 -5.33 -14.23 -4.83
C GLY A 93 -5.43 -12.95 -4.00
N PHE A 94 -6.43 -12.85 -3.10
CA PHE A 94 -6.56 -11.69 -2.21
C PHE A 94 -5.42 -11.62 -1.18
N TYR A 95 -4.98 -12.76 -0.63
CA TYR A 95 -3.81 -12.80 0.26
C TYR A 95 -2.54 -12.33 -0.47
N GLN A 96 -2.31 -12.81 -1.68
CA GLN A 96 -1.18 -12.41 -2.51
C GLN A 96 -1.20 -10.91 -2.82
N ALA A 97 -2.35 -10.36 -3.21
CA ALA A 97 -2.51 -8.93 -3.43
C ALA A 97 -2.18 -8.14 -2.16
N GLY A 98 -2.70 -8.54 -1.00
CA GLY A 98 -2.42 -7.89 0.28
C GLY A 98 -0.97 -8.02 0.75
N ALA A 99 -0.30 -9.14 0.44
CA ALA A 99 1.10 -9.38 0.82
C ALA A 99 2.11 -8.63 -0.06
N LEU A 100 1.77 -8.39 -1.32
CA LEU A 100 2.67 -7.77 -2.32
C LEU A 100 2.41 -6.28 -2.52
N VAL A 101 1.39 -5.72 -1.87
CA VAL A 101 1.11 -4.29 -1.98
C VAL A 101 2.06 -3.47 -1.12
N PHE A 102 2.81 -2.58 -1.77
CA PHE A 102 3.66 -1.59 -1.13
C PHE A 102 3.33 -0.20 -1.70
N GLY A 103 3.07 0.77 -0.83
CA GLY A 103 2.94 2.17 -1.27
C GLY A 103 1.53 2.73 -1.45
N GLY A 104 0.47 1.99 -1.12
CA GLY A 104 -0.87 2.56 -1.05
C GLY A 104 -1.95 1.89 -1.91
N GLY A 105 -3.17 2.41 -1.85
CA GLY A 105 -4.36 1.79 -2.45
C GLY A 105 -4.32 1.63 -3.96
N HIS A 106 -3.70 2.55 -4.69
CA HIS A 106 -3.61 2.47 -6.15
C HIS A 106 -2.73 1.32 -6.64
N VAL A 107 -1.76 0.88 -5.83
CA VAL A 107 -0.90 -0.26 -6.18
C VAL A 107 -1.63 -1.59 -6.02
N VAL A 108 -2.65 -1.65 -5.19
CA VAL A 108 -3.45 -2.88 -5.03
C VAL A 108 -4.33 -3.15 -6.25
N LEU A 109 -4.70 -2.10 -7.02
CA LEU A 109 -5.58 -2.23 -8.18
C LEU A 109 -5.05 -3.19 -9.24
N PRO A 110 -3.86 -2.98 -9.82
CA PRO A 110 -3.33 -3.90 -10.83
C PRO A 110 -3.11 -5.31 -10.28
N LEU A 111 -2.80 -5.44 -8.98
CA LEU A 111 -2.69 -6.76 -8.35
C LEU A 111 -4.05 -7.46 -8.26
N LEU A 112 -5.11 -6.75 -7.86
CA LEU A 112 -6.47 -7.31 -7.82
C LEU A 112 -7.02 -7.57 -9.21
N GLU A 113 -6.78 -6.67 -10.17
CA GLU A 113 -7.18 -6.85 -11.56
C GLU A 113 -6.56 -8.12 -12.14
N GLN A 114 -5.26 -8.32 -11.92
CA GLN A 114 -4.56 -9.54 -12.34
C GLN A 114 -5.15 -10.81 -11.71
N GLN A 115 -5.58 -10.74 -10.45
CA GLN A 115 -6.14 -11.89 -9.74
C GLN A 115 -7.61 -12.15 -10.07
N THR A 116 -8.37 -11.16 -10.52
CA THR A 116 -9.82 -11.30 -10.70
C THR A 116 -10.27 -11.18 -12.14
N VAL A 117 -9.76 -10.20 -12.90
CA VAL A 117 -10.13 -9.96 -14.29
C VAL A 117 -9.30 -10.82 -15.24
N ALA A 118 -7.97 -10.81 -15.09
CA ALA A 118 -7.10 -11.60 -15.96
C ALA A 118 -7.31 -13.11 -15.81
N THR A 119 -7.81 -13.57 -14.67
CA THR A 119 -8.22 -14.99 -14.45
C THR A 119 -9.62 -15.30 -15.00
N GLY A 120 -10.38 -14.28 -15.42
CA GLY A 120 -11.74 -14.43 -15.91
C GLY A 120 -12.81 -14.63 -14.82
N TRP A 121 -12.49 -14.37 -13.56
CA TRP A 121 -13.47 -14.46 -12.46
C TRP A 121 -14.47 -13.33 -12.48
N LEU A 122 -14.03 -12.13 -12.90
CA LEU A 122 -14.85 -10.93 -13.04
C LEU A 122 -14.63 -10.28 -14.40
N THR A 123 -15.63 -9.56 -14.88
CA THR A 123 -15.48 -8.67 -16.04
C THR A 123 -14.80 -7.38 -15.65
N THR A 124 -14.20 -6.68 -16.62
CA THR A 124 -13.61 -5.34 -16.41
C THR A 124 -14.65 -4.36 -15.88
N ASP A 125 -15.90 -4.41 -16.37
CA ASP A 125 -16.98 -3.52 -15.92
C ASP A 125 -17.34 -3.73 -14.44
N GLN A 126 -17.40 -5.00 -13.99
CA GLN A 126 -17.62 -5.32 -12.57
C GLN A 126 -16.47 -4.79 -11.70
N PHE A 127 -15.23 -4.97 -12.15
CA PHE A 127 -14.06 -4.47 -11.45
C PHE A 127 -14.07 -2.94 -11.32
N LEU A 128 -14.31 -2.23 -12.43
CA LEU A 128 -14.36 -0.76 -12.45
C LEU A 128 -15.53 -0.20 -11.63
N THR A 129 -16.68 -0.89 -11.63
CA THR A 129 -17.82 -0.53 -10.77
C THR A 129 -17.44 -0.62 -9.30
N GLY A 130 -16.78 -1.72 -8.89
CA GLY A 130 -16.28 -1.90 -7.52
C GLY A 130 -15.23 -0.85 -7.14
N TYR A 131 -14.34 -0.52 -8.07
CA TYR A 131 -13.35 0.52 -7.87
C TYR A 131 -14.00 1.88 -7.62
N GLY A 132 -14.96 2.29 -8.46
CA GLY A 132 -15.71 3.54 -8.27
C GLY A 132 -16.46 3.57 -6.93
N ALA A 133 -17.09 2.45 -6.54
CA ALA A 133 -17.77 2.33 -5.25
C ALA A 133 -16.78 2.45 -4.07
N ALA A 134 -15.61 1.81 -4.14
CA ALA A 134 -14.58 1.87 -3.10
C ALA A 134 -14.00 3.30 -2.95
N GLN A 135 -13.91 4.06 -4.03
CA GLN A 135 -13.50 5.47 -4.01
C GLN A 135 -14.51 6.38 -3.28
N ALA A 136 -15.81 6.05 -3.38
CA ALA A 136 -16.86 6.82 -2.73
C ALA A 136 -16.97 6.54 -1.22
N VAL A 137 -16.44 5.41 -0.74
CA VAL A 137 -16.47 5.03 0.68
C VAL A 137 -15.25 5.62 1.40
N PRO A 138 -15.44 6.39 2.48
CA PRO A 138 -14.31 6.87 3.28
C PRO A 138 -13.66 5.69 4.01
N GLY A 139 -12.51 5.21 3.51
CA GLY A 139 -11.80 4.06 4.08
C GLY A 139 -10.58 3.66 3.26
N PRO A 140 -9.88 2.61 3.69
CA PRO A 140 -8.76 2.09 2.92
C PRO A 140 -9.27 1.46 1.61
N MET A 141 -8.54 1.66 0.51
CA MET A 141 -8.87 1.09 -0.81
C MET A 141 -9.01 -0.45 -0.80
N PHE A 142 -8.48 -1.11 0.22
CA PHE A 142 -8.67 -2.55 0.45
C PHE A 142 -10.13 -2.96 0.66
N THR A 143 -11.05 -2.03 0.94
CA THR A 143 -12.49 -2.31 0.94
C THR A 143 -13.03 -2.76 -0.42
N LEU A 144 -12.31 -2.45 -1.52
CA LEU A 144 -12.55 -3.02 -2.84
C LEU A 144 -12.60 -4.56 -2.80
N ALA A 145 -11.75 -5.20 -1.99
CA ALA A 145 -11.76 -6.65 -1.83
C ALA A 145 -13.10 -7.20 -1.33
N THR A 146 -13.82 -6.44 -0.51
CA THR A 146 -15.16 -6.83 -0.05
C THR A 146 -16.16 -6.91 -1.20
N TYR A 147 -16.15 -5.89 -2.07
CA TYR A 147 -17.03 -5.85 -3.24
C TYR A 147 -16.65 -6.96 -4.23
N LEU A 148 -15.38 -7.06 -4.62
CA LEU A 148 -14.91 -8.09 -5.55
C LEU A 148 -15.22 -9.50 -5.04
N GLY A 149 -15.00 -9.74 -3.74
CA GLY A 149 -15.34 -11.02 -3.12
C GLY A 149 -16.83 -11.32 -3.20
N ALA A 150 -17.71 -10.33 -3.06
CA ALA A 150 -19.16 -10.52 -3.19
C ALA A 150 -19.58 -10.88 -4.62
N GLU A 151 -18.94 -10.27 -5.61
CA GLU A 151 -19.21 -10.51 -7.04
C GLU A 151 -18.66 -11.86 -7.54
N ILE A 152 -17.59 -12.39 -6.92
CA ILE A 152 -17.01 -13.66 -7.28
C ILE A 152 -17.94 -14.80 -6.88
N SER A 153 -18.44 -15.55 -7.88
CA SER A 153 -19.36 -16.67 -7.68
C SER A 153 -18.62 -17.97 -7.35
N THR A 154 -18.27 -18.18 -6.08
CA THR A 154 -17.75 -19.47 -5.60
C THR A 154 -18.90 -20.39 -5.14
N GLN A 155 -18.57 -21.49 -4.47
CA GLN A 155 -19.55 -22.39 -3.87
C GLN A 155 -20.22 -21.76 -2.61
N LEU A 156 -19.69 -20.66 -2.10
CA LEU A 156 -20.20 -19.96 -0.91
C LEU A 156 -21.13 -18.82 -1.29
N PRO A 157 -22.07 -18.46 -0.41
CA PRO A 157 -22.87 -17.24 -0.57
C PRO A 157 -22.01 -15.99 -0.67
N ALA A 158 -22.46 -14.98 -1.44
CA ALA A 158 -21.75 -13.73 -1.69
C ALA A 158 -21.25 -13.03 -0.42
N GLY A 159 -22.05 -13.00 0.64
CA GLY A 159 -21.65 -12.38 1.92
C GLY A 159 -20.46 -13.07 2.58
N TRP A 160 -20.35 -14.40 2.49
CA TRP A 160 -19.17 -15.12 2.99
C TRP A 160 -17.95 -14.88 2.11
N ASN A 161 -18.09 -14.86 0.80
CA ASN A 161 -17.01 -14.52 -0.12
C ASN A 161 -16.48 -13.10 0.16
N ALA A 162 -17.37 -12.13 0.37
CA ALA A 162 -17.00 -10.77 0.73
C ALA A 162 -16.16 -10.69 2.01
N LEU A 163 -16.63 -11.36 3.08
CA LEU A 163 -15.91 -11.40 4.35
C LEU A 163 -14.55 -12.07 4.21
N LEU A 164 -14.51 -13.24 3.56
CA LEU A 164 -13.28 -14.01 3.39
C LEU A 164 -12.25 -13.26 2.54
N ALA A 165 -12.66 -12.60 1.44
CA ALA A 165 -11.79 -11.77 0.62
C ALA A 165 -11.21 -10.59 1.41
N THR A 166 -12.06 -9.93 2.23
CA THR A 166 -11.63 -8.84 3.10
C THR A 166 -10.60 -9.33 4.12
N PHE A 167 -10.86 -10.43 4.81
CA PHE A 167 -9.87 -10.99 5.73
C PHE A 167 -8.58 -11.38 5.02
N ALA A 168 -8.67 -12.04 3.87
CA ALA A 168 -7.51 -12.51 3.13
C ALA A 168 -6.56 -11.38 2.73
N ILE A 169 -7.08 -10.24 2.29
CA ILE A 169 -6.23 -9.10 1.88
C ILE A 169 -5.57 -8.40 3.06
N PHE A 170 -6.20 -8.38 4.25
CA PHE A 170 -5.63 -7.72 5.44
C PHE A 170 -4.70 -8.61 6.26
N VAL A 171 -4.92 -9.94 6.26
CA VAL A 171 -4.15 -10.89 7.07
C VAL A 171 -2.64 -10.78 6.90
N PRO A 172 -2.06 -10.67 5.68
CA PRO A 172 -0.60 -10.57 5.54
C PRO A 172 -0.01 -9.35 6.25
N GLY A 173 -0.67 -8.19 6.18
CA GLY A 173 -0.24 -6.98 6.87
C GLY A 173 -0.25 -7.15 8.40
N PHE A 174 -1.30 -7.76 8.95
CA PHE A 174 -1.37 -8.05 10.40
C PHE A 174 -0.33 -9.08 10.83
N LEU A 175 -0.12 -10.15 10.05
CA LEU A 175 0.90 -11.15 10.37
C LEU A 175 2.30 -10.53 10.42
N LEU A 176 2.65 -9.70 9.44
CA LEU A 176 3.93 -8.99 9.41
C LEU A 176 4.06 -8.01 10.57
N LEU A 177 3.03 -7.19 10.83
CA LEU A 177 3.04 -6.24 11.93
C LEU A 177 3.28 -6.95 13.27
N LEU A 178 2.47 -7.97 13.57
CA LEU A 178 2.57 -8.72 14.83
C LEU A 178 3.90 -9.49 14.94
N ALA A 179 4.43 -10.01 13.85
CA ALA A 179 5.76 -10.65 13.85
C ALA A 179 6.88 -9.65 14.14
N MET A 180 6.78 -8.44 13.60
CA MET A 180 7.84 -7.43 13.73
C MET A 180 7.86 -6.72 15.09
N LEU A 181 6.72 -6.59 15.78
CA LEU A 181 6.64 -5.86 17.05
C LEU A 181 7.66 -6.33 18.11
N PRO A 182 7.78 -7.64 18.46
CA PRO A 182 8.77 -8.08 19.44
C PRO A 182 10.21 -8.12 18.89
N LEU A 183 10.36 -8.24 17.58
CA LEU A 183 11.68 -8.24 16.93
C LEU A 183 12.24 -6.82 16.78
N TRP A 184 11.39 -5.80 16.77
CA TRP A 184 11.78 -4.41 16.58
C TRP A 184 12.84 -3.95 17.58
N GLN A 185 12.69 -4.29 18.84
CA GLN A 185 13.64 -3.95 19.89
C GLN A 185 15.05 -4.51 19.61
N GLN A 186 15.12 -5.74 19.10
CA GLN A 186 16.40 -6.38 18.76
C GLN A 186 17.02 -5.76 17.52
N LEU A 187 16.21 -5.52 16.48
CA LEU A 187 16.63 -4.82 15.28
C LEU A 187 17.16 -3.42 15.60
N ALA A 188 16.50 -2.68 16.49
CA ALA A 188 16.88 -1.34 16.89
C ALA A 188 18.28 -1.29 17.57
N HIS A 189 18.70 -2.37 18.22
CA HIS A 189 20.01 -2.49 18.85
C HIS A 189 21.11 -2.98 17.91
N LEU A 190 20.78 -3.42 16.70
CA LEU A 190 21.81 -3.84 15.74
C LEU A 190 22.62 -2.63 15.24
N PRO A 191 23.95 -2.77 15.14
CA PRO A 191 24.76 -1.73 14.52
C PRO A 191 24.26 -1.50 13.08
N ASN A 192 24.08 -0.24 12.70
CA ASN A 192 23.57 0.20 11.40
C ASN A 192 22.07 -0.06 11.13
N ALA A 193 21.27 -0.60 12.05
CA ALA A 193 19.84 -0.74 11.85
C ALA A 193 19.16 0.62 11.56
N GLY A 194 19.59 1.67 12.27
CA GLY A 194 19.12 3.04 12.01
C GLY A 194 19.44 3.52 10.61
N ALA A 195 20.60 3.17 10.09
CA ALA A 195 21.02 3.50 8.74
C ALA A 195 20.16 2.81 7.67
N VAL A 196 19.91 1.51 7.85
CA VAL A 196 19.04 0.72 6.95
C VAL A 196 17.61 1.28 6.95
N VAL A 197 17.04 1.52 8.13
CA VAL A 197 15.67 2.09 8.26
C VAL A 197 15.60 3.48 7.65
N ALA A 198 16.63 4.31 7.82
CA ALA A 198 16.69 5.64 7.21
C ALA A 198 16.70 5.57 5.67
N GLY A 199 17.43 4.62 5.11
CA GLY A 199 17.44 4.37 3.67
C GLY A 199 16.11 3.83 3.14
N ILE A 200 15.48 2.88 3.86
CA ILE A 200 14.13 2.38 3.54
C ILE A 200 13.11 3.54 3.56
N ASN A 201 13.11 4.36 4.61
CA ASN A 201 12.23 5.51 4.71
C ASN A 201 12.42 6.50 3.56
N ALA A 202 13.67 6.75 3.16
CA ALA A 202 13.97 7.60 2.01
C ALA A 202 13.44 6.99 0.69
N ALA A 203 13.61 5.68 0.50
CA ALA A 203 13.05 4.98 -0.67
C ALA A 203 11.53 5.03 -0.69
N VAL A 204 10.86 4.87 0.46
CA VAL A 204 9.40 5.01 0.60
C VAL A 204 8.93 6.42 0.25
N VAL A 205 9.69 7.48 0.61
CA VAL A 205 9.37 8.84 0.16
C VAL A 205 9.39 8.94 -1.36
N GLY A 206 10.39 8.35 -2.01
CA GLY A 206 10.46 8.28 -3.49
C GLY A 206 9.29 7.49 -4.10
N LEU A 207 8.90 6.37 -3.46
CA LEU A 207 7.77 5.57 -3.87
C LEU A 207 6.44 6.34 -3.76
N LEU A 208 6.24 7.05 -2.64
CA LEU A 208 5.05 7.90 -2.46
C LEU A 208 5.02 9.06 -3.47
N ALA A 209 6.17 9.63 -3.80
CA ALA A 209 6.27 10.66 -4.84
C ALA A 209 5.95 10.08 -6.24
N ALA A 210 6.39 8.86 -6.55
CA ALA A 210 6.05 8.18 -7.80
C ALA A 210 4.54 7.91 -7.88
N ALA A 211 3.93 7.39 -6.82
CA ALA A 211 2.50 7.15 -6.75
C ALA A 211 1.67 8.45 -6.82
N LEU A 212 2.19 9.56 -6.31
CA LEU A 212 1.55 10.88 -6.44
C LEU A 212 1.56 11.35 -7.89
N TYR A 213 2.63 11.07 -8.64
CA TYR A 213 2.71 11.43 -10.05
C TYR A 213 1.89 10.47 -10.92
N ASP A 214 2.15 9.18 -10.80
CA ASP A 214 1.46 8.12 -11.54
C ASP A 214 0.95 7.05 -10.55
N PRO A 215 -0.38 6.83 -10.41
CA PRO A 215 -1.47 7.33 -11.26
C PRO A 215 -2.19 8.60 -10.74
N ILE A 216 -1.93 9.09 -9.51
CA ILE A 216 -2.79 10.10 -8.87
C ILE A 216 -2.88 11.40 -9.68
N PHE A 217 -1.72 11.94 -10.12
CA PHE A 217 -1.72 13.16 -10.92
C PHE A 217 -2.14 12.88 -12.37
N THR A 218 -1.62 11.84 -12.98
CA THR A 218 -1.88 11.53 -14.41
C THR A 218 -3.32 11.16 -14.69
N GLU A 219 -4.01 10.48 -13.75
CA GLU A 219 -5.41 10.11 -13.90
C GLU A 219 -6.38 11.11 -13.26
N GLY A 220 -5.93 11.81 -12.19
CA GLY A 220 -6.78 12.74 -11.43
C GLY A 220 -6.82 14.15 -11.99
N VAL A 221 -5.87 14.55 -12.85
CA VAL A 221 -5.78 15.91 -13.41
C VAL A 221 -5.85 15.83 -14.94
N ASN A 222 -7.06 15.89 -15.48
CA ASN A 222 -7.31 15.86 -16.92
C ASN A 222 -7.43 17.27 -17.51
N HIS A 223 -7.85 18.24 -16.69
CA HIS A 223 -8.04 19.64 -17.08
C HIS A 223 -7.36 20.59 -16.10
N TRP A 224 -7.06 21.81 -16.55
CA TRP A 224 -6.47 22.84 -15.69
C TRP A 224 -7.36 23.20 -14.47
N LEU A 225 -8.69 23.01 -14.56
CA LEU A 225 -9.61 23.18 -13.45
C LEU A 225 -9.40 22.16 -12.34
N ASP A 226 -9.08 20.90 -12.67
CA ASP A 226 -8.78 19.85 -11.71
C ASP A 226 -7.54 20.21 -10.90
N LEU A 227 -6.53 20.82 -11.58
CA LEU A 227 -5.33 21.32 -10.93
C LEU A 227 -5.65 22.43 -9.92
N LEU A 228 -6.56 23.37 -10.27
CA LEU A 228 -6.99 24.42 -9.36
C LEU A 228 -7.75 23.87 -8.15
N ILE A 229 -8.60 22.86 -8.36
CA ILE A 229 -9.29 22.17 -7.27
C ILE A 229 -8.29 21.46 -6.35
N ALA A 230 -7.31 20.75 -6.93
CA ALA A 230 -6.27 20.08 -6.15
C ALA A 230 -5.43 21.08 -5.33
N LEU A 231 -5.03 22.20 -5.94
CA LEU A 231 -4.31 23.29 -5.24
C LEU A 231 -5.16 23.92 -4.13
N GLY A 232 -6.44 24.15 -4.37
CA GLY A 232 -7.39 24.63 -3.36
C GLY A 232 -7.51 23.67 -2.18
N GLY A 233 -7.64 22.38 -2.46
CA GLY A 233 -7.64 21.33 -1.42
C GLY A 233 -6.34 21.29 -0.62
N PHE A 234 -5.20 21.41 -1.29
CA PHE A 234 -3.90 21.49 -0.64
C PHE A 234 -3.78 22.72 0.29
N LEU A 235 -4.25 23.89 -0.15
CA LEU A 235 -4.26 25.11 0.66
C LEU A 235 -5.15 24.95 1.91
N ILE A 236 -6.29 24.30 1.82
CA ILE A 236 -7.18 24.05 2.95
C ILE A 236 -6.48 23.22 4.03
N ILE A 237 -5.75 22.17 3.63
CA ILE A 237 -5.02 21.33 4.58
C ILE A 237 -3.78 22.04 5.12
N TYR A 238 -2.95 22.58 4.22
CA TYR A 238 -1.61 23.03 4.58
C TYR A 238 -1.59 24.43 5.18
N VAL A 239 -2.36 25.39 4.64
CA VAL A 239 -2.39 26.77 5.09
C VAL A 239 -3.45 27.01 6.16
N LEU A 240 -4.68 26.51 5.91
CA LEU A 240 -5.79 26.71 6.81
C LEU A 240 -5.83 25.71 7.97
N ASN A 241 -4.97 24.67 7.94
CA ASN A 241 -4.88 23.59 8.93
C ASN A 241 -6.25 22.96 9.27
N ARG A 242 -7.14 22.85 8.25
CA ARG A 242 -8.45 22.25 8.42
C ARG A 242 -8.39 20.72 8.25
N SER A 243 -9.38 20.02 8.79
CA SER A 243 -9.46 18.56 8.66
C SER A 243 -9.66 18.12 7.20
N ALA A 244 -9.22 16.90 6.87
CA ALA A 244 -9.38 16.30 5.55
C ALA A 244 -10.83 16.31 5.06
N LEU A 245 -11.83 16.22 5.95
CA LEU A 245 -13.25 16.30 5.61
C LEU A 245 -13.62 17.61 4.89
N TRP A 246 -13.09 18.74 5.35
CA TRP A 246 -13.34 20.03 4.68
C TRP A 246 -12.74 20.08 3.28
N THR A 247 -11.59 19.46 3.09
CA THR A 247 -10.97 19.35 1.79
C THR A 247 -11.78 18.48 0.84
N VAL A 248 -12.27 17.32 1.31
CA VAL A 248 -13.14 16.44 0.52
C VAL A 248 -14.43 17.17 0.12
N LEU A 249 -15.11 17.84 1.07
CA LEU A 249 -16.32 18.62 0.78
C LEU A 249 -16.07 19.73 -0.25
N PHE A 250 -14.93 20.42 -0.12
CA PHE A 250 -14.52 21.44 -1.10
C PHE A 250 -14.29 20.82 -2.48
N CYS A 251 -13.48 19.78 -2.58
CA CYS A 251 -13.16 19.12 -3.86
C CYS A 251 -14.41 18.58 -4.54
N VAL A 252 -15.30 17.90 -3.79
CA VAL A 252 -16.56 17.37 -4.33
C VAL A 252 -17.47 18.48 -4.82
N SER A 253 -17.70 19.54 -4.01
CA SER A 253 -18.56 20.65 -4.41
C SER A 253 -17.99 21.43 -5.61
N ALA A 254 -16.69 21.66 -5.64
CA ALA A 254 -16.03 22.31 -6.77
C ALA A 254 -16.12 21.47 -8.05
N SER A 255 -15.90 20.13 -7.95
CA SER A 255 -16.03 19.22 -9.10
C SER A 255 -17.45 19.16 -9.64
N ILE A 256 -18.47 19.16 -8.77
CA ILE A 256 -19.87 19.23 -9.21
C ILE A 256 -20.16 20.53 -9.98
N VAL A 257 -19.67 21.67 -9.47
CA VAL A 257 -19.84 22.96 -10.17
C VAL A 257 -19.17 22.93 -11.54
N VAL A 258 -17.95 22.39 -11.63
CA VAL A 258 -17.25 22.28 -12.93
C VAL A 258 -17.95 21.32 -13.88
N ALA A 259 -18.56 20.25 -13.39
CA ALA A 259 -19.29 19.29 -14.23
C ALA A 259 -20.64 19.83 -14.75
N LEU A 260 -21.19 20.89 -14.13
CA LEU A 260 -22.47 21.52 -14.52
C LEU A 260 -22.29 22.70 -15.47
N VAL A 261 -21.07 23.17 -15.65
CA VAL A 261 -20.68 24.27 -16.55
C VAL A 261 -20.02 23.74 -17.82
#